data_fb32414642ddfefa4106f0d894d9ab04
#
_entry.id   fb32414642ddfefa4106f0d894d9ab04
#
_cell.length_a   1.000
_cell.length_b   1.000
_cell.length_c   1.000
_cell.angle_alpha   90.00
_cell.angle_beta   90.00
_cell.angle_gamma   90.00
#
_symmetry.space_group_name_H-M   'P 1'
#
loop_
_entity.id
_entity.type
_entity.pdbx_description
1 polymer ?
#
loop_
_entity_poly.entity_id
_entity_poly.type
_entity_poly.pdbx_seq_one_letter_code
_entity_poly.pdbx_strand_id
1 'polypeptide(L)'
;MKELGYYDGNFGPLSEMQIPMCDRASWFGDGVYDAGPARHGVIFALDEHVDRFFRSASLLDITMPLTKDELKALLQRLLREMDDDELFVYYQVTRGNPAVQKRSHCYEHGVPGKLWVTLTPNKISDGAEPVSLITCEDTRFLHCNIKTLNLIPSVMASEKARDAGAAEAVLYRPGELVTECAHSNVHILKDGVLKTHPADNLILGGIARAHLLRACDALSIPTDETAFTLSELFAADEVIVTSSSNLCIRADRIDGKAVGGKAPELFERLRRYLLDEYMTVTA
;
A
#
# COMPACT_ATOMS: atom_id res chain seq x y z
N MET A 1 -23.86 7.46 -0.71
CA MET A 1 -23.69 6.87 0.64
C MET A 1 -22.45 7.45 1.29
N LYS A 2 -22.42 7.58 2.62
CA LYS A 2 -21.23 8.07 3.34
C LYS A 2 -20.09 7.05 3.33
N GLU A 3 -20.43 5.76 3.51
CA GLU A 3 -19.51 4.63 3.44
C GLU A 3 -20.22 3.48 2.74
N LEU A 4 -19.50 2.79 1.88
CA LEU A 4 -20.08 1.71 1.08
C LEU A 4 -19.30 0.41 1.28
N GLY A 5 -20.01 -0.69 1.42
CA GLY A 5 -19.49 -2.03 1.32
C GLY A 5 -20.10 -2.76 0.12
N TYR A 6 -19.29 -3.60 -0.53
CA TYR A 6 -19.72 -4.53 -1.57
C TYR A 6 -19.20 -5.92 -1.23
N TYR A 7 -20.03 -6.94 -1.37
CA TYR A 7 -19.63 -8.33 -1.27
C TYR A 7 -20.38 -9.18 -2.29
N ASP A 8 -19.64 -9.85 -3.16
CA ASP A 8 -20.09 -10.91 -4.07
C ASP A 8 -21.42 -10.58 -4.80
N GLY A 9 -21.54 -9.39 -5.37
CA GLY A 9 -22.71 -8.93 -6.14
C GLY A 9 -23.66 -7.97 -5.41
N ASN A 10 -23.61 -7.92 -4.09
CA ASN A 10 -24.47 -7.04 -3.29
C ASN A 10 -23.67 -5.85 -2.72
N PHE A 11 -24.27 -4.67 -2.66
CA PHE A 11 -23.68 -3.50 -2.02
C PHE A 11 -24.70 -2.71 -1.22
N GLY A 12 -24.22 -1.95 -0.25
CA GLY A 12 -25.03 -1.13 0.65
C GLY A 12 -24.15 -0.39 1.66
N PRO A 13 -24.74 0.20 2.71
CA PRO A 13 -23.99 0.81 3.80
C PRO A 13 -22.97 -0.18 4.38
N LEU A 14 -21.73 0.26 4.57
CA LEU A 14 -20.65 -0.62 5.04
C LEU A 14 -21.01 -1.37 6.34
N SER A 15 -21.71 -0.71 7.27
CA SER A 15 -22.13 -1.27 8.55
C SER A 15 -23.16 -2.41 8.45
N GLU A 16 -23.83 -2.56 7.29
CA GLU A 16 -24.86 -3.58 7.06
C GLU A 16 -24.32 -4.79 6.29
N MET A 17 -23.07 -4.71 5.78
CA MET A 17 -22.47 -5.78 4.99
C MET A 17 -22.08 -6.98 5.86
N GLN A 18 -22.24 -8.17 5.32
CA GLN A 18 -21.94 -9.43 6.00
C GLN A 18 -21.07 -10.33 5.11
N ILE A 19 -20.13 -11.01 5.73
CA ILE A 19 -19.30 -12.04 5.09
C ILE A 19 -19.53 -13.39 5.79
N PRO A 20 -19.50 -14.50 5.06
CA PRO A 20 -19.66 -15.82 5.68
C PRO A 20 -18.52 -16.13 6.65
N MET A 21 -18.84 -16.65 7.83
CA MET A 21 -17.84 -17.05 8.84
C MET A 21 -16.87 -18.12 8.33
N CYS A 22 -17.31 -18.95 7.35
CA CYS A 22 -16.49 -20.01 6.76
C CYS A 22 -15.58 -19.50 5.61
N ASP A 23 -15.55 -18.20 5.34
CA ASP A 23 -14.59 -17.63 4.40
C ASP A 23 -13.16 -17.92 4.89
N ARG A 24 -12.32 -18.41 3.98
CA ARG A 24 -10.96 -18.82 4.30
C ARG A 24 -10.07 -17.68 4.78
N ALA A 25 -10.40 -16.43 4.45
CA ALA A 25 -9.72 -15.27 5.01
C ALA A 25 -9.87 -15.19 6.53
N SER A 26 -11.05 -15.54 7.08
CA SER A 26 -11.32 -15.58 8.53
C SER A 26 -10.45 -16.61 9.26
N TRP A 27 -10.07 -17.70 8.58
CA TRP A 27 -9.28 -18.78 9.18
C TRP A 27 -7.78 -18.65 8.98
N PHE A 28 -7.35 -18.12 7.82
CA PHE A 28 -5.97 -18.21 7.35
C PHE A 28 -5.41 -16.89 6.80
N GLY A 29 -6.23 -15.83 6.67
CA GLY A 29 -5.85 -14.67 5.87
C GLY A 29 -5.65 -15.02 4.40
N ASP A 30 -6.38 -16.03 3.88
CA ASP A 30 -6.21 -16.60 2.54
C ASP A 30 -6.85 -15.70 1.49
N GLY A 31 -6.14 -14.65 1.15
CA GLY A 31 -6.57 -13.61 0.22
C GLY A 31 -5.52 -12.54 -0.01
N VAL A 32 -5.81 -11.68 -0.97
CA VAL A 32 -5.00 -10.52 -1.35
C VAL A 32 -5.88 -9.28 -1.44
N TYR A 33 -5.27 -8.11 -1.35
CA TYR A 33 -5.99 -6.84 -1.46
C TYR A 33 -5.21 -5.83 -2.29
N ASP A 34 -5.91 -4.77 -2.68
CA ASP A 34 -5.29 -3.55 -3.17
C ASP A 34 -6.11 -2.34 -2.71
N ALA A 35 -5.50 -1.16 -2.73
CA ALA A 35 -6.15 0.06 -2.31
C ALA A 35 -5.47 1.29 -2.89
N GLY A 36 -6.27 2.30 -3.21
CA GLY A 36 -5.79 3.57 -3.71
C GLY A 36 -6.77 4.71 -3.49
N PRO A 37 -6.33 5.97 -3.63
CA PRO A 37 -7.18 7.13 -3.50
C PRO A 37 -8.00 7.34 -4.77
N ALA A 38 -9.19 7.88 -4.61
CA ALA A 38 -10.02 8.39 -5.69
C ALA A 38 -10.43 9.83 -5.40
N ARG A 39 -10.54 10.63 -6.44
CA ARG A 39 -11.01 12.01 -6.37
C ARG A 39 -11.84 12.34 -7.60
N HIS A 40 -12.96 13.05 -7.41
CA HIS A 40 -13.90 13.42 -8.47
C HIS A 40 -14.32 12.24 -9.38
N GLY A 41 -14.50 11.05 -8.76
CA GLY A 41 -14.89 9.84 -9.48
C GLY A 41 -13.76 9.14 -10.24
N VAL A 42 -12.52 9.60 -10.13
CA VAL A 42 -11.34 9.00 -10.77
C VAL A 42 -10.46 8.33 -9.72
N ILE A 43 -10.21 7.02 -9.87
CA ILE A 43 -9.24 6.30 -9.05
C ILE A 43 -7.85 6.54 -9.64
N PHE A 44 -6.94 7.07 -8.83
CA PHE A 44 -5.56 7.31 -9.25
C PHE A 44 -4.83 5.99 -9.54
N ALA A 45 -4.11 5.93 -10.65
CA ALA A 45 -3.33 4.76 -11.08
C ALA A 45 -4.13 3.44 -11.10
N LEU A 46 -5.42 3.48 -11.46
CA LEU A 46 -6.33 2.33 -11.42
C LEU A 46 -5.78 1.10 -12.13
N ASP A 47 -5.20 1.25 -13.32
CA ASP A 47 -4.66 0.13 -14.10
C ASP A 47 -3.51 -0.57 -13.36
N GLU A 48 -2.59 0.21 -12.78
CA GLU A 48 -1.44 -0.32 -12.04
C GLU A 48 -1.88 -1.05 -10.76
N HIS A 49 -2.87 -0.49 -10.04
CA HIS A 49 -3.47 -1.13 -8.86
C HIS A 49 -4.17 -2.44 -9.22
N VAL A 50 -4.97 -2.46 -10.27
CA VAL A 50 -5.65 -3.68 -10.75
C VAL A 50 -4.65 -4.71 -11.23
N ASP A 51 -3.60 -4.32 -11.95
CA ASP A 51 -2.54 -5.23 -12.41
C ASP A 51 -1.80 -5.88 -11.23
N ARG A 52 -1.46 -5.10 -10.19
CA ARG A 52 -0.83 -5.62 -8.97
C ARG A 52 -1.75 -6.57 -8.21
N PHE A 53 -3.04 -6.23 -8.11
CA PHE A 53 -4.05 -7.08 -7.46
C PHE A 53 -4.16 -8.45 -8.13
N PHE A 54 -4.31 -8.48 -9.46
CA PHE A 54 -4.38 -9.72 -10.22
C PHE A 54 -3.08 -10.52 -10.15
N ARG A 55 -1.92 -9.86 -10.18
CA ARG A 55 -0.63 -10.50 -9.97
C ARG A 55 -0.55 -11.14 -8.58
N SER A 56 -0.95 -10.43 -7.53
CA SER A 56 -0.96 -10.96 -6.17
C SER A 56 -1.88 -12.18 -6.04
N ALA A 57 -3.09 -12.12 -6.62
CA ALA A 57 -4.01 -13.25 -6.65
C ALA A 57 -3.43 -14.46 -7.37
N SER A 58 -2.79 -14.24 -8.52
CA SER A 58 -2.13 -15.31 -9.30
C SER A 58 -1.00 -15.99 -8.53
N LEU A 59 -0.20 -15.22 -7.77
CA LEU A 59 0.89 -15.77 -6.96
C LEU A 59 0.41 -16.66 -5.80
N LEU A 60 -0.85 -16.50 -5.36
CA LEU A 60 -1.52 -17.37 -4.39
C LEU A 60 -2.46 -18.40 -5.03
N ASP A 61 -2.48 -18.53 -6.36
CA ASP A 61 -3.39 -19.41 -7.08
C ASP A 61 -4.87 -19.15 -6.71
N ILE A 62 -5.24 -17.88 -6.57
CA ILE A 62 -6.62 -17.46 -6.35
C ILE A 62 -7.27 -17.16 -7.70
N THR A 63 -8.30 -17.93 -8.06
CA THR A 63 -9.09 -17.69 -9.28
C THR A 63 -9.93 -16.43 -9.10
N MET A 64 -9.66 -15.41 -9.93
CA MET A 64 -10.41 -14.16 -9.86
C MET A 64 -11.85 -14.34 -10.31
N PRO A 65 -12.85 -13.76 -9.59
CA PRO A 65 -14.26 -13.86 -9.96
C PRO A 65 -14.66 -12.96 -11.15
N LEU A 66 -13.82 -11.99 -11.48
CA LEU A 66 -14.03 -10.98 -12.54
C LEU A 66 -12.76 -10.84 -13.36
N THR A 67 -12.90 -10.40 -14.60
CA THR A 67 -11.80 -9.89 -15.42
C THR A 67 -11.33 -8.52 -14.91
N LYS A 68 -10.17 -8.04 -15.35
CA LYS A 68 -9.66 -6.70 -14.99
C LYS A 68 -10.65 -5.60 -15.40
N ASP A 69 -11.21 -5.68 -16.60
CA ASP A 69 -12.15 -4.66 -17.09
C ASP A 69 -13.48 -4.68 -16.33
N GLU A 70 -13.99 -5.86 -15.98
CA GLU A 70 -15.17 -5.99 -15.14
C GLU A 70 -14.95 -5.43 -13.73
N LEU A 71 -13.77 -5.67 -13.14
CA LEU A 71 -13.42 -5.07 -11.84
C LEU A 71 -13.35 -3.54 -11.92
N LYS A 72 -12.68 -2.99 -12.95
CA LYS A 72 -12.61 -1.53 -13.16
C LYS A 72 -14.02 -0.93 -13.32
N ALA A 73 -14.86 -1.56 -14.13
CA ALA A 73 -16.24 -1.12 -14.33
C ALA A 73 -17.08 -1.18 -13.03
N LEU A 74 -16.87 -2.22 -12.22
CA LEU A 74 -17.48 -2.34 -10.90
C LEU A 74 -17.05 -1.20 -9.98
N LEU A 75 -15.75 -0.97 -9.82
CA LEU A 75 -15.22 0.09 -8.97
C LEU A 75 -15.74 1.46 -9.40
N GLN A 76 -15.75 1.76 -10.70
CA GLN A 76 -16.33 2.99 -11.24
C GLN A 76 -17.83 3.13 -10.98
N ARG A 77 -18.57 2.04 -11.02
CA ARG A 77 -20.01 2.03 -10.65
C ARG A 77 -20.19 2.35 -9.17
N LEU A 78 -19.42 1.71 -8.28
CA LEU A 78 -19.54 1.91 -6.83
C LEU A 78 -19.17 3.32 -6.40
N LEU A 79 -18.19 3.97 -7.05
CA LEU A 79 -17.84 5.37 -6.80
C LEU A 79 -19.03 6.31 -6.98
N ARG A 80 -19.90 6.06 -7.96
CA ARG A 80 -21.09 6.90 -8.22
C ARG A 80 -22.18 6.82 -7.15
N GLU A 81 -22.09 5.84 -6.26
CA GLU A 81 -23.03 5.67 -5.12
C GLU A 81 -22.58 6.44 -3.87
N MET A 82 -21.36 7.04 -3.93
CA MET A 82 -20.81 7.80 -2.82
C MET A 82 -21.22 9.27 -2.87
N ASP A 83 -21.38 9.86 -1.68
CA ASP A 83 -21.73 11.28 -1.51
C ASP A 83 -20.48 12.20 -1.46
N ASP A 84 -19.28 11.65 -1.32
CA ASP A 84 -18.02 12.35 -1.18
C ASP A 84 -17.18 12.22 -2.46
N ASP A 85 -16.42 13.26 -2.78
CA ASP A 85 -15.56 13.31 -3.96
C ASP A 85 -14.12 12.83 -3.69
N GLU A 86 -13.71 12.75 -2.44
CA GLU A 86 -12.38 12.27 -2.03
C GLU A 86 -12.52 10.99 -1.21
N LEU A 87 -12.11 9.86 -1.80
CA LEU A 87 -12.36 8.53 -1.27
C LEU A 87 -11.10 7.68 -1.18
N PHE A 88 -11.10 6.74 -0.25
CA PHE A 88 -10.19 5.60 -0.26
C PHE A 88 -10.95 4.37 -0.75
N VAL A 89 -10.45 3.79 -1.84
CA VAL A 89 -11.00 2.60 -2.48
C VAL A 89 -10.16 1.42 -2.04
N TYR A 90 -10.72 0.54 -1.23
CA TYR A 90 -10.09 -0.71 -0.83
C TYR A 90 -10.86 -1.88 -1.44
N TYR A 91 -10.16 -2.85 -1.98
CA TYR A 91 -10.77 -4.09 -2.46
C TYR A 91 -9.86 -5.28 -2.20
N GLN A 92 -10.49 -6.42 -1.91
CA GLN A 92 -9.79 -7.68 -1.69
C GLN A 92 -10.52 -8.84 -2.36
N VAL A 93 -9.77 -9.86 -2.71
CA VAL A 93 -10.32 -11.17 -3.07
C VAL A 93 -9.80 -12.20 -2.07
N THR A 94 -10.73 -12.96 -1.51
CA THR A 94 -10.42 -14.13 -0.68
C THR A 94 -10.56 -15.39 -1.53
N ARG A 95 -9.96 -16.50 -1.10
CA ARG A 95 -10.22 -17.78 -1.74
C ARG A 95 -11.68 -18.25 -1.53
N GLY A 96 -12.45 -17.52 -0.75
CA GLY A 96 -13.87 -17.75 -0.56
C GLY A 96 -14.19 -18.90 0.37
N ASN A 97 -15.39 -19.46 0.16
CA ASN A 97 -15.94 -20.49 1.02
C ASN A 97 -15.65 -21.87 0.42
N PRO A 98 -15.09 -22.82 1.18
CA PRO A 98 -14.92 -24.18 0.69
C PRO A 98 -16.28 -24.85 0.47
N ALA A 99 -16.39 -25.71 -0.55
CA ALA A 99 -17.60 -26.49 -0.81
C ALA A 99 -17.97 -27.39 0.39
N VAL A 100 -16.95 -27.91 1.08
CA VAL A 100 -17.10 -28.58 2.38
C VAL A 100 -16.68 -27.60 3.46
N GLN A 101 -17.59 -27.19 4.33
CA GLN A 101 -17.36 -26.25 5.43
C GLN A 101 -16.46 -26.86 6.53
N LYS A 102 -15.26 -27.26 6.16
CA LYS A 102 -14.25 -27.82 7.04
C LYS A 102 -12.98 -26.98 6.97
N ARG A 103 -12.46 -26.59 8.13
CA ARG A 103 -11.17 -25.91 8.22
C ARG A 103 -10.03 -26.84 7.75
N SER A 104 -9.56 -26.65 6.53
CA SER A 104 -8.45 -27.37 5.93
C SER A 104 -7.41 -26.40 5.36
N HIS A 105 -6.12 -26.70 5.50
CA HIS A 105 -5.07 -25.91 4.86
C HIS A 105 -5.05 -26.10 3.33
N CYS A 106 -5.46 -27.31 2.85
CA CYS A 106 -5.61 -27.54 1.41
C CYS A 106 -6.87 -26.85 0.89
N TYR A 107 -6.84 -26.47 -0.39
CA TYR A 107 -7.95 -25.81 -1.08
C TYR A 107 -8.25 -26.50 -2.41
N GLU A 108 -9.43 -26.22 -2.94
CA GLU A 108 -9.89 -26.68 -4.25
C GLU A 108 -9.45 -25.65 -5.32
N HIS A 109 -8.81 -26.14 -6.38
CA HIS A 109 -8.36 -25.30 -7.49
C HIS A 109 -9.51 -24.89 -8.40
N GLY A 110 -9.40 -23.72 -9.04
CA GLY A 110 -10.37 -23.25 -10.05
C GLY A 110 -11.69 -22.74 -9.48
N VAL A 111 -11.89 -22.77 -8.17
CA VAL A 111 -13.08 -22.16 -7.54
C VAL A 111 -12.89 -20.65 -7.51
N PRO A 112 -13.86 -19.86 -8.08
CA PRO A 112 -13.77 -18.40 -8.04
C PRO A 112 -13.74 -17.86 -6.62
N GLY A 113 -12.81 -16.96 -6.36
CA GLY A 113 -12.69 -16.24 -5.09
C GLY A 113 -13.90 -15.35 -4.82
N LYS A 114 -13.95 -14.77 -3.62
CA LYS A 114 -14.99 -13.83 -3.20
C LYS A 114 -14.40 -12.43 -3.11
N LEU A 115 -14.98 -11.53 -3.91
CA LEU A 115 -14.59 -10.13 -3.97
C LEU A 115 -15.41 -9.31 -2.98
N TRP A 116 -14.76 -8.49 -2.20
CA TRP A 116 -15.40 -7.42 -1.47
C TRP A 116 -14.68 -6.09 -1.68
N VAL A 117 -15.41 -4.98 -1.58
CA VAL A 117 -14.90 -3.62 -1.75
C VAL A 117 -15.42 -2.77 -0.60
N THR A 118 -14.59 -1.85 -0.13
CA THR A 118 -15.05 -0.77 0.76
C THR A 118 -14.65 0.58 0.17
N LEU A 119 -15.57 1.53 0.24
CA LEU A 119 -15.34 2.93 -0.10
C LEU A 119 -15.60 3.78 1.14
N THR A 120 -14.61 4.57 1.52
CA THR A 120 -14.70 5.47 2.68
C THR A 120 -14.18 6.86 2.31
N PRO A 121 -14.76 7.94 2.86
CA PRO A 121 -14.21 9.28 2.69
C PRO A 121 -12.76 9.33 3.18
N ASN A 122 -11.88 9.85 2.37
CA ASN A 122 -10.48 10.04 2.73
C ASN A 122 -9.81 11.04 1.80
N LYS A 123 -9.23 12.06 2.39
CA LYS A 123 -8.41 13.03 1.68
C LYS A 123 -6.94 12.64 1.81
N ILE A 124 -6.22 12.58 0.69
CA ILE A 124 -4.78 12.35 0.74
C ILE A 124 -4.06 13.54 1.40
N SER A 125 -2.96 13.24 2.11
CA SER A 125 -2.06 14.26 2.61
C SER A 125 -1.30 14.90 1.44
N ASP A 126 -1.08 16.20 1.51
CA ASP A 126 -0.20 16.90 0.57
C ASP A 126 1.29 16.61 0.85
N GLY A 127 1.62 15.91 1.94
CA GLY A 127 2.97 15.53 2.32
C GLY A 127 3.86 16.71 2.77
N ALA A 128 3.30 17.88 3.06
CA ALA A 128 4.06 19.07 3.45
C ALA A 128 4.67 18.95 4.85
N GLU A 129 3.90 18.40 5.80
CA GLU A 129 4.36 18.21 7.18
C GLU A 129 5.18 16.92 7.31
N PRO A 130 6.37 16.98 7.92
CA PRO A 130 7.19 15.80 8.12
C PRO A 130 6.59 14.86 9.17
N VAL A 131 6.99 13.60 9.12
CA VAL A 131 6.59 12.58 10.09
C VAL A 131 7.77 12.08 10.90
N SER A 132 7.50 11.59 12.12
CA SER A 132 8.46 10.81 12.89
C SER A 132 8.25 9.31 12.65
N LEU A 133 9.33 8.55 12.63
CA LEU A 133 9.36 7.11 12.45
C LEU A 133 10.07 6.43 13.63
N ILE A 134 9.87 5.12 13.76
CA ILE A 134 10.72 4.26 14.58
C ILE A 134 11.36 3.18 13.71
N THR A 135 12.35 2.47 14.23
CA THR A 135 12.86 1.25 13.60
C THR A 135 12.36 0.01 14.30
N CYS A 136 12.05 -1.05 13.55
CA CYS A 136 11.64 -2.35 14.07
C CYS A 136 12.30 -3.48 13.27
N GLU A 137 12.61 -4.59 13.93
CA GLU A 137 13.00 -5.81 13.23
C GLU A 137 11.86 -6.31 12.33
N ASP A 138 12.17 -6.65 11.07
CA ASP A 138 11.24 -7.20 10.10
C ASP A 138 11.00 -8.69 10.39
N THR A 139 9.89 -8.99 11.04
CA THR A 139 9.45 -10.35 11.34
C THR A 139 8.44 -10.92 10.35
N ARG A 140 8.23 -10.23 9.20
CA ARG A 140 7.35 -10.70 8.14
C ARG A 140 7.97 -11.90 7.41
N PHE A 141 7.12 -12.69 6.74
CA PHE A 141 7.56 -13.82 5.91
C PHE A 141 8.25 -13.37 4.60
N LEU A 142 8.74 -14.32 3.78
CA LEU A 142 9.53 -14.04 2.57
C LEU A 142 8.67 -13.92 1.29
N HIS A 143 7.46 -13.40 1.40
CA HIS A 143 6.53 -13.17 0.28
C HIS A 143 5.92 -11.77 0.33
N CYS A 144 6.73 -10.76 0.74
CA CYS A 144 6.27 -9.38 0.88
C CYS A 144 5.90 -8.74 -0.48
N ASN A 145 6.37 -9.31 -1.59
CA ASN A 145 5.97 -8.94 -2.95
C ASN A 145 4.50 -9.27 -3.29
N ILE A 146 3.81 -10.04 -2.44
CA ILE A 146 2.39 -10.36 -2.55
C ILE A 146 1.62 -9.45 -1.59
N LYS A 147 0.65 -8.69 -2.09
CA LYS A 147 -0.19 -7.84 -1.24
C LYS A 147 -1.27 -8.67 -0.54
N THR A 148 -0.84 -9.49 0.40
CA THR A 148 -1.64 -10.50 1.11
C THR A 148 -2.36 -9.94 2.33
N LEU A 149 -3.41 -10.63 2.80
CA LEU A 149 -4.14 -10.33 4.04
C LEU A 149 -3.40 -10.73 5.33
N ASN A 150 -2.21 -11.36 5.23
CA ASN A 150 -1.42 -11.82 6.38
C ASN A 150 -0.57 -10.66 6.96
N LEU A 151 -1.20 -9.73 7.65
CA LEU A 151 -0.62 -8.45 8.06
C LEU A 151 -0.23 -8.38 9.55
N ILE A 152 -0.29 -9.48 10.32
CA ILE A 152 -0.04 -9.44 11.77
C ILE A 152 1.32 -8.80 12.13
N PRO A 153 2.46 -9.13 11.51
CA PRO A 153 3.72 -8.46 11.84
C PRO A 153 3.71 -6.94 11.54
N SER A 154 3.04 -6.53 10.45
CA SER A 154 2.86 -5.12 10.11
C SER A 154 1.97 -4.39 11.12
N VAL A 155 0.87 -5.03 11.57
CA VAL A 155 -0.01 -4.50 12.62
C VAL A 155 0.77 -4.30 13.92
N MET A 156 1.58 -5.29 14.32
CA MET A 156 2.42 -5.19 15.54
C MET A 156 3.45 -4.08 15.43
N ALA A 157 4.06 -3.87 14.27
CA ALA A 157 5.03 -2.80 14.05
C ALA A 157 4.34 -1.42 14.04
N SER A 158 3.18 -1.29 13.40
CA SER A 158 2.38 -0.06 13.41
C SER A 158 1.91 0.32 14.81
N GLU A 159 1.52 -0.66 15.62
CA GLU A 159 1.13 -0.45 17.01
C GLU A 159 2.29 0.08 17.87
N LYS A 160 3.49 -0.50 17.71
CA LYS A 160 4.71 0.02 18.36
C LYS A 160 5.03 1.46 17.94
N ALA A 161 4.84 1.80 16.66
CA ALA A 161 5.04 3.16 16.19
C ALA A 161 4.05 4.12 16.86
N ARG A 162 2.77 3.76 16.91
CA ARG A 162 1.74 4.54 17.59
C ARG A 162 2.06 4.76 19.08
N ASP A 163 2.47 3.72 19.79
CA ASP A 163 2.83 3.81 21.21
C ASP A 163 4.04 4.71 21.45
N ALA A 164 4.95 4.80 20.48
CA ALA A 164 6.08 5.72 20.48
C ALA A 164 5.74 7.15 20.01
N GLY A 165 4.48 7.43 19.63
CA GLY A 165 4.05 8.71 19.05
C GLY A 165 4.61 8.96 17.65
N ALA A 166 4.98 7.90 16.92
CA ALA A 166 5.48 7.96 15.55
C ALA A 166 4.39 7.56 14.54
N ALA A 167 4.53 8.05 13.30
CA ALA A 167 3.57 7.77 12.24
C ALA A 167 3.67 6.33 11.73
N GLU A 168 4.90 5.76 11.69
CA GLU A 168 5.12 4.43 11.12
C GLU A 168 6.46 3.84 11.59
N ALA A 169 6.65 2.53 11.34
CA ALA A 169 7.87 1.80 11.62
C ALA A 169 8.62 1.43 10.33
N VAL A 170 9.89 1.80 10.26
CA VAL A 170 10.86 1.29 9.27
C VAL A 170 11.31 -0.09 9.69
N LEU A 171 11.20 -1.05 8.79
CA LEU A 171 11.54 -2.45 9.06
C LEU A 171 12.94 -2.77 8.55
N TYR A 172 13.69 -3.55 9.34
CA TYR A 172 15.02 -4.01 8.96
C TYR A 172 15.23 -5.49 9.30
N ARG A 173 16.09 -6.16 8.53
CA ARG A 173 16.46 -7.57 8.69
C ARG A 173 17.88 -7.72 9.20
N PRO A 174 18.35 -8.97 9.54
CA PRO A 174 19.71 -9.21 9.98
C PRO A 174 20.76 -8.53 9.08
N GLY A 175 21.78 -7.95 9.70
CA GLY A 175 22.74 -7.08 9.02
C GLY A 175 22.26 -5.63 8.90
N GLU A 176 21.24 -5.25 9.65
CA GLU A 176 20.65 -3.90 9.66
C GLU A 176 20.08 -3.48 8.28
N LEU A 177 19.77 -4.45 7.43
CA LEU A 177 19.30 -4.20 6.06
C LEU A 177 17.85 -3.70 6.09
N VAL A 178 17.65 -2.45 5.68
CA VAL A 178 16.32 -1.84 5.60
C VAL A 178 15.53 -2.47 4.45
N THR A 179 14.29 -2.84 4.72
CA THR A 179 13.35 -3.36 3.71
C THR A 179 12.35 -2.29 3.28
N GLU A 180 11.30 -2.11 4.02
CA GLU A 180 10.27 -1.07 3.79
C GLU A 180 9.67 -0.64 5.14
N CYS A 181 8.60 0.14 5.14
CA CYS A 181 7.87 0.41 6.37
C CYS A 181 6.75 -0.62 6.61
N ALA A 182 6.04 -0.51 7.72
CA ALA A 182 4.99 -1.45 8.11
C ALA A 182 3.85 -1.54 7.07
N HIS A 183 3.52 -0.43 6.38
CA HIS A 183 2.48 -0.37 5.35
C HIS A 183 2.83 0.55 4.16
N SER A 184 4.09 1.00 4.04
CA SER A 184 4.60 1.89 2.97
C SER A 184 6.02 1.51 2.56
N ASN A 185 6.55 2.12 1.50
CA ASN A 185 7.95 1.95 1.13
C ASN A 185 8.78 3.13 1.68
N VAL A 186 10.04 2.86 2.04
CA VAL A 186 11.00 3.87 2.48
C VAL A 186 12.15 4.02 1.48
N HIS A 187 12.59 5.26 1.31
CA HIS A 187 13.66 5.66 0.40
C HIS A 187 14.57 6.66 1.10
N ILE A 188 15.81 6.76 0.65
CA ILE A 188 16.74 7.80 1.10
C ILE A 188 17.24 8.62 -0.09
N LEU A 189 17.40 9.93 0.10
CA LEU A 189 18.21 10.76 -0.76
C LEU A 189 19.59 10.87 -0.11
N LYS A 190 20.63 10.62 -0.89
CA LYS A 190 22.02 10.78 -0.47
C LYS A 190 22.86 11.27 -1.64
N ASP A 191 23.58 12.39 -1.44
CA ASP A 191 24.44 13.00 -2.46
C ASP A 191 23.75 13.18 -3.83
N GLY A 192 22.46 13.56 -3.80
CA GLY A 192 21.64 13.76 -4.99
C GLY A 192 21.09 12.49 -5.67
N VAL A 193 21.32 11.31 -5.10
CA VAL A 193 20.82 10.01 -5.60
C VAL A 193 19.65 9.54 -4.73
N LEU A 194 18.54 9.12 -5.34
CA LEU A 194 17.47 8.41 -4.62
C LEU A 194 17.82 6.93 -4.54
N LYS A 195 17.95 6.41 -3.33
CA LYS A 195 18.21 5.00 -3.07
C LYS A 195 16.98 4.32 -2.44
N THR A 196 16.64 3.12 -2.92
CA THR A 196 15.49 2.35 -2.46
C THR A 196 15.79 0.86 -2.53
N HIS A 197 15.20 0.07 -1.63
CA HIS A 197 15.31 -1.38 -1.70
C HIS A 197 14.77 -1.89 -3.04
N PRO A 198 15.42 -2.89 -3.70
CA PRO A 198 14.93 -3.48 -4.94
C PRO A 198 13.55 -4.14 -4.74
N ALA A 199 12.71 -4.13 -5.75
CA ALA A 199 11.39 -4.74 -5.70
C ALA A 199 11.48 -6.28 -5.78
N ASP A 200 12.03 -6.90 -4.74
CA ASP A 200 12.19 -8.35 -4.58
C ASP A 200 11.10 -8.94 -3.66
N ASN A 201 11.35 -10.13 -3.08
CA ASN A 201 10.41 -10.80 -2.19
C ASN A 201 10.39 -10.24 -0.74
N LEU A 202 11.21 -9.25 -0.42
CA LEU A 202 11.30 -8.62 0.90
C LEU A 202 10.49 -7.34 1.05
N ILE A 203 10.05 -6.74 -0.07
CA ILE A 203 9.22 -5.55 -0.09
C ILE A 203 8.04 -5.69 -1.04
N LEU A 204 7.01 -4.87 -0.82
CA LEU A 204 5.97 -4.69 -1.83
C LEU A 204 6.44 -3.70 -2.89
N GLY A 205 6.26 -4.04 -4.18
CA GLY A 205 6.35 -3.07 -5.28
C GLY A 205 5.23 -2.04 -5.19
N GLY A 206 5.45 -0.97 -4.42
CA GLY A 206 4.44 0.06 -4.19
C GLY A 206 4.14 0.86 -5.46
N ILE A 207 2.86 1.21 -5.69
CA ILE A 207 2.47 2.07 -6.81
C ILE A 207 3.06 3.48 -6.62
N ALA A 208 2.93 4.07 -5.44
CA ALA A 208 3.55 5.36 -5.13
C ALA A 208 5.09 5.31 -5.24
N ARG A 209 5.76 4.17 -4.88
CA ARG A 209 7.17 3.96 -5.14
C ARG A 209 7.48 4.01 -6.64
N ALA A 210 6.70 3.35 -7.48
CA ALA A 210 6.89 3.35 -8.93
C ALA A 210 6.72 4.77 -9.51
N HIS A 211 5.75 5.53 -9.03
CA HIS A 211 5.57 6.93 -9.40
C HIS A 211 6.74 7.81 -8.94
N LEU A 212 7.29 7.58 -7.74
CA LEU A 212 8.48 8.28 -7.26
C LEU A 212 9.70 8.03 -8.16
N LEU A 213 9.91 6.78 -8.61
CA LEU A 213 11.01 6.46 -9.54
C LEU A 213 10.81 7.14 -10.91
N ARG A 214 9.57 7.17 -11.42
CA ARG A 214 9.25 7.93 -12.65
C ARG A 214 9.46 9.44 -12.48
N ALA A 215 9.12 9.98 -11.31
CA ALA A 215 9.41 11.39 -10.99
C ALA A 215 10.92 11.67 -10.97
N CYS A 216 11.73 10.75 -10.44
CA CYS A 216 13.18 10.86 -10.48
C CYS A 216 13.69 10.92 -11.93
N ASP A 217 13.24 10.02 -12.78
CA ASP A 217 13.60 9.99 -14.20
C ASP A 217 13.21 11.31 -14.90
N ALA A 218 11.97 11.76 -14.74
CA ALA A 218 11.48 13.02 -15.33
C ALA A 218 12.24 14.25 -14.83
N LEU A 219 12.71 14.25 -13.60
CA LEU A 219 13.46 15.34 -12.98
C LEU A 219 15.00 15.18 -13.11
N SER A 220 15.46 14.13 -13.82
CA SER A 220 16.89 13.78 -13.99
C SER A 220 17.60 13.58 -12.64
N ILE A 221 16.94 12.94 -11.68
CA ILE A 221 17.50 12.54 -10.40
C ILE A 221 17.94 11.08 -10.53
N PRO A 222 19.25 10.77 -10.35
CA PRO A 222 19.73 9.39 -10.40
C PRO A 222 19.05 8.50 -9.35
N THR A 223 18.81 7.24 -9.70
CA THR A 223 18.22 6.25 -8.79
C THR A 223 19.16 5.05 -8.60
N ASP A 224 19.16 4.50 -7.38
CA ASP A 224 19.87 3.29 -7.00
C ASP A 224 18.89 2.33 -6.34
N GLU A 225 18.52 1.27 -7.04
CA GLU A 225 17.63 0.22 -6.52
C GLU A 225 18.44 -0.90 -5.85
N THR A 226 19.32 -0.54 -4.92
CA THR A 226 20.02 -1.47 -4.03
C THR A 226 19.60 -1.25 -2.58
N ALA A 227 19.58 -2.34 -1.80
CA ALA A 227 19.26 -2.26 -0.39
C ALA A 227 20.27 -1.38 0.36
N PHE A 228 19.79 -0.72 1.41
CA PHE A 228 20.62 0.13 2.29
C PHE A 228 20.44 -0.26 3.77
N THR A 229 21.38 0.16 4.58
CA THR A 229 21.42 -0.17 6.00
C THR A 229 20.78 0.91 6.88
N LEU A 230 20.51 0.57 8.16
CA LEU A 230 20.10 1.57 9.17
C LEU A 230 21.12 2.71 9.28
N SER A 231 22.44 2.40 9.19
CA SER A 231 23.48 3.43 9.21
C SER A 231 23.33 4.42 8.06
N GLU A 232 23.07 3.94 6.84
CA GLU A 232 22.81 4.78 5.67
C GLU A 232 21.49 5.58 5.84
N LEU A 233 20.44 4.97 6.40
CA LEU A 233 19.16 5.62 6.70
C LEU A 233 19.36 6.83 7.62
N PHE A 234 20.09 6.66 8.74
CA PHE A 234 20.37 7.74 9.69
C PHE A 234 21.32 8.82 9.13
N ALA A 235 22.18 8.48 8.16
CA ALA A 235 23.11 9.41 7.51
C ALA A 235 22.52 10.12 6.28
N ALA A 236 21.30 9.77 5.87
CA ALA A 236 20.64 10.28 4.68
C ALA A 236 20.51 11.81 4.66
N ASP A 237 20.45 12.38 3.47
CA ASP A 237 20.17 13.80 3.29
C ASP A 237 18.67 14.08 3.37
N GLU A 238 17.81 13.14 2.92
CA GLU A 238 16.39 13.09 3.21
C GLU A 238 15.96 11.62 3.38
N VAL A 239 14.94 11.40 4.22
CA VAL A 239 14.23 10.12 4.33
C VAL A 239 12.81 10.32 3.83
N ILE A 240 12.41 9.52 2.86
CA ILE A 240 11.13 9.65 2.15
C ILE A 240 10.32 8.37 2.33
N VAL A 241 9.04 8.53 2.61
CA VAL A 241 8.07 7.43 2.70
C VAL A 241 7.02 7.62 1.61
N THR A 242 6.67 6.52 0.91
CA THR A 242 5.64 6.53 -0.13
C THR A 242 4.54 5.52 0.13
N SER A 243 3.30 5.95 0.00
CA SER A 243 2.11 5.09 0.11
C SER A 243 0.97 5.63 -0.74
N SER A 244 -0.06 4.83 -0.96
CA SER A 244 -1.27 5.29 -1.68
C SER A 244 -2.06 6.36 -0.92
N SER A 245 -1.84 6.54 0.39
CA SER A 245 -2.52 7.56 1.20
C SER A 245 -1.76 8.88 1.31
N ASN A 246 -0.43 8.87 1.12
CA ASN A 246 0.41 10.03 1.33
C ASN A 246 1.25 10.42 0.10
N LEU A 247 1.20 9.62 -0.99
CA LEU A 247 2.05 9.71 -2.17
C LEU A 247 3.54 9.81 -1.82
N CYS A 248 3.98 10.94 -1.27
CA CYS A 248 5.36 11.22 -0.91
C CYS A 248 5.41 12.14 0.33
N ILE A 249 6.02 11.67 1.41
CA ILE A 249 6.18 12.42 2.66
C ILE A 249 7.59 12.22 3.19
N ARG A 250 8.18 13.25 3.81
CA ARG A 250 9.50 13.13 4.43
C ARG A 250 9.40 12.78 5.92
N ALA A 251 10.42 12.09 6.44
CA ALA A 251 10.61 11.97 7.87
C ALA A 251 11.70 12.95 8.35
N ASP A 252 11.48 13.53 9.54
CA ASP A 252 12.45 14.41 10.20
C ASP A 252 13.06 13.79 11.46
N ARG A 253 12.48 12.68 11.95
CA ARG A 253 12.95 11.93 13.12
C ARG A 253 12.83 10.43 12.91
N ILE A 254 13.81 9.69 13.40
CA ILE A 254 13.77 8.22 13.52
C ILE A 254 14.29 7.86 14.91
N ASP A 255 13.54 7.07 15.69
CA ASP A 255 13.87 6.72 17.09
C ASP A 255 14.23 7.94 17.96
N GLY A 256 13.50 9.04 17.77
CA GLY A 256 13.74 10.31 18.46
C GLY A 256 14.95 11.11 17.97
N LYS A 257 15.77 10.58 17.07
CA LYS A 257 16.93 11.27 16.49
C LYS A 257 16.54 12.05 15.24
N ALA A 258 17.04 13.26 15.09
CA ALA A 258 16.82 14.03 13.87
C ALA A 258 17.49 13.37 12.65
N VAL A 259 16.79 13.32 11.52
CA VAL A 259 17.28 12.81 10.23
C VAL A 259 16.86 13.74 9.10
N GLY A 260 17.51 13.63 7.95
CA GLY A 260 17.15 14.41 6.77
C GLY A 260 17.41 15.92 6.89
N GLY A 261 16.65 16.71 6.13
CA GLY A 261 16.71 18.18 6.15
C GLY A 261 17.94 18.79 5.47
N LYS A 262 18.70 18.00 4.71
CA LYS A 262 19.92 18.45 4.03
C LYS A 262 19.71 18.70 2.53
N ALA A 263 18.62 18.16 1.96
CA ALA A 263 18.26 18.32 0.55
C ALA A 263 16.76 18.71 0.38
N PRO A 264 16.24 19.72 1.13
CA PRO A 264 14.81 20.02 1.16
C PRO A 264 14.26 20.47 -0.20
N GLU A 265 15.07 21.14 -1.04
CA GLU A 265 14.64 21.54 -2.37
C GLU A 265 14.43 20.34 -3.31
N LEU A 266 15.29 19.32 -3.19
CA LEU A 266 15.19 18.12 -4.00
C LEU A 266 13.95 17.29 -3.59
N PHE A 267 13.72 17.14 -2.28
CA PHE A 267 12.50 16.53 -1.76
C PHE A 267 11.26 17.26 -2.25
N GLU A 268 11.23 18.59 -2.15
CA GLU A 268 10.07 19.40 -2.54
C GLU A 268 9.76 19.28 -4.03
N ARG A 269 10.76 19.17 -4.89
CA ARG A 269 10.57 18.91 -6.32
C ARG A 269 9.87 17.56 -6.57
N LEU A 270 10.31 16.50 -5.87
CA LEU A 270 9.70 15.17 -5.96
C LEU A 270 8.27 15.17 -5.43
N ARG A 271 8.06 15.75 -4.25
CA ARG A 271 6.73 15.85 -3.63
C ARG A 271 5.72 16.58 -4.54
N ARG A 272 6.12 17.73 -5.06
CA ARG A 272 5.26 18.51 -5.98
C ARG A 272 4.95 17.74 -7.25
N TYR A 273 5.94 17.10 -7.86
CA TYR A 273 5.71 16.31 -9.07
C TYR A 273 4.61 15.25 -8.86
N LEU A 274 4.71 14.49 -7.76
CA LEU A 274 3.72 13.45 -7.44
C LEU A 274 2.34 14.02 -7.10
N LEU A 275 2.30 15.12 -6.36
CA LEU A 275 1.04 15.78 -6.02
C LEU A 275 0.37 16.37 -7.28
N ASP A 276 1.14 17.05 -8.14
CA ASP A 276 0.64 17.63 -9.39
C ASP A 276 0.15 16.53 -10.36
N GLU A 277 0.85 15.39 -10.44
CA GLU A 277 0.40 14.23 -11.21
C GLU A 277 -0.96 13.72 -10.68
N TYR A 278 -1.08 13.51 -9.37
CA TYR A 278 -2.33 13.10 -8.75
C TYR A 278 -3.47 14.08 -9.03
N MET A 279 -3.23 15.37 -8.77
CA MET A 279 -4.23 16.43 -8.97
C MET A 279 -4.66 16.58 -10.43
N THR A 280 -3.73 16.37 -11.37
CA THR A 280 -4.01 16.46 -12.80
C THR A 280 -4.82 15.27 -13.31
N VAL A 281 -4.44 14.06 -12.90
CA VAL A 281 -5.12 12.83 -13.33
C VAL A 281 -6.53 12.72 -12.72
N THR A 282 -6.73 13.28 -11.53
CA THR A 282 -8.01 13.22 -10.80
C THR A 282 -8.81 14.54 -10.83
N ALA A 283 -8.52 15.42 -11.79
CA ALA A 283 -9.18 16.72 -11.94
C ALA A 283 -10.66 16.63 -12.36
#